data_453b2131a584a0cf087b4e82dee4ca5e
#
_entry.id   453b2131a584a0cf087b4e82dee4ca5e
#
_cell.length_a   1.000
_cell.length_b   1.000
_cell.length_c   1.000
_cell.angle_alpha   90.00
_cell.angle_beta   90.00
_cell.angle_gamma   90.00
#
_symmetry.space_group_name_H-M   'P 1'
#
loop_
_entity.id
_entity.type
_entity.pdbx_description
1 polymer ?
#
loop_
_entity_poly.entity_id
_entity_poly.type
_entity_poly.pdbx_seq_one_letter_code
_entity_poly.pdbx_strand_id
1 'polypeptide(L)'
;MGIITISRKTGSLGTLVGQTVAKKLGMKCVGKDFIADIMNEYGFSKFNEIYSATPSIWDTYDELRVNTLNFMVKTIEAIGAHGDIVLVGRGGFEIFEDFCDVLNVRTNAPLEVRVKRKQEQNGISESEAIKRVKAHDKARKAFLKSELRHGYNNTQNFDLVINTGIVDVESASDVIANAYKNLMERGRNSTSKSLEDLKIDPVLQKLIDDKIKEL
;
A
#
# COMPACT_ATOMS: atom_id res chain seq x y z
N MET A 1 -10.51 7.37 -14.51
CA MET A 1 -10.43 6.79 -13.15
C MET A 1 -8.97 6.54 -12.83
N GLY A 2 -8.54 6.71 -11.59
CA GLY A 2 -7.17 6.46 -11.18
C GLY A 2 -7.11 6.07 -9.70
N ILE A 3 -5.92 5.72 -9.20
CA ILE A 3 -5.73 5.38 -7.79
C ILE A 3 -4.51 6.10 -7.20
N ILE A 4 -4.44 6.12 -5.87
CA ILE A 4 -3.27 6.58 -5.13
C ILE A 4 -2.73 5.42 -4.32
N THR A 5 -1.45 5.10 -4.44
CA THR A 5 -0.80 4.14 -3.54
C THR A 5 -0.02 4.86 -2.45
N ILE A 6 -0.09 4.39 -1.20
CA ILE A 6 0.66 4.98 -0.10
C ILE A 6 1.57 3.93 0.55
N SER A 7 2.85 3.98 0.21
CA SER A 7 3.90 3.29 0.94
C SER A 7 4.28 4.07 2.19
N ARG A 8 4.68 3.38 3.27
CA ARG A 8 4.96 4.06 4.55
C ARG A 8 5.95 3.31 5.42
N LYS A 9 6.73 4.03 6.22
CA LYS A 9 7.43 3.50 7.38
C LYS A 9 6.50 3.41 8.58
N THR A 10 6.79 2.49 9.50
CA THR A 10 6.00 2.35 10.74
C THR A 10 6.08 3.63 11.58
N GLY A 11 4.94 4.19 11.97
CA GLY A 11 4.87 5.44 12.73
C GLY A 11 4.96 6.73 11.89
N SER A 12 4.97 6.65 10.54
CA SER A 12 4.95 7.83 9.65
C SER A 12 3.55 8.29 9.27
N LEU A 13 2.52 7.92 10.00
CA LEU A 13 1.12 8.34 9.82
C LEU A 13 0.51 8.04 8.43
N GLY A 14 1.15 7.20 7.61
CA GLY A 14 0.72 6.97 6.23
C GLY A 14 -0.71 6.42 6.10
N THR A 15 -1.21 5.66 7.08
CA THR A 15 -2.61 5.21 7.07
C THR A 15 -3.56 6.38 7.29
N LEU A 16 -3.26 7.26 8.25
CA LEU A 16 -4.06 8.44 8.53
C LEU A 16 -4.05 9.43 7.35
N VAL A 17 -2.88 9.66 6.74
CA VAL A 17 -2.75 10.44 5.50
C VAL A 17 -3.62 9.84 4.40
N GLY A 18 -3.58 8.51 4.19
CA GLY A 18 -4.41 7.84 3.17
C GLY A 18 -5.90 8.02 3.40
N GLN A 19 -6.36 7.88 4.64
CA GLN A 19 -7.77 8.10 5.01
C GLN A 19 -8.19 9.56 4.78
N THR A 20 -7.32 10.52 5.12
CA THR A 20 -7.60 11.95 4.93
C THR A 20 -7.65 12.31 3.45
N VAL A 21 -6.71 11.80 2.63
CA VAL A 21 -6.71 11.97 1.16
C VAL A 21 -7.99 11.40 0.56
N ALA A 22 -8.34 10.17 0.92
CA ALA A 22 -9.55 9.51 0.43
C ALA A 22 -10.79 10.35 0.72
N LYS A 23 -10.93 10.84 1.96
CA LYS A 23 -12.04 11.73 2.35
C LYS A 23 -12.08 13.02 1.52
N LYS A 24 -10.91 13.66 1.28
CA LYS A 24 -10.82 14.91 0.49
C LYS A 24 -11.20 14.73 -0.97
N LEU A 25 -10.93 13.55 -1.53
CA LEU A 25 -11.17 13.23 -2.94
C LEU A 25 -12.48 12.47 -3.18
N GLY A 26 -13.23 12.11 -2.14
CA GLY A 26 -14.42 11.27 -2.26
C GLY A 26 -14.11 9.82 -2.67
N MET A 27 -12.85 9.37 -2.44
CA MET A 27 -12.38 8.02 -2.75
C MET A 27 -12.55 7.09 -1.55
N LYS A 28 -12.46 5.77 -1.77
CA LYS A 28 -12.38 4.79 -0.68
C LYS A 28 -10.93 4.51 -0.29
N CYS A 29 -10.67 4.28 1.00
CA CYS A 29 -9.34 3.95 1.51
C CYS A 29 -9.29 2.48 1.92
N VAL A 30 -8.46 1.70 1.25
CA VAL A 30 -8.30 0.27 1.51
C VAL A 30 -6.86 -0.06 1.93
N GLY A 31 -6.71 -1.10 2.71
CA GLY A 31 -5.41 -1.51 3.23
C GLY A 31 -5.36 -2.98 3.59
N LYS A 32 -4.51 -3.30 4.56
CA LYS A 32 -4.18 -4.70 4.91
C LYS A 32 -5.42 -5.54 5.29
N ASP A 33 -6.37 -4.97 6.02
CA ASP A 33 -7.51 -5.71 6.56
C ASP A 33 -8.49 -6.04 5.42
N PHE A 34 -8.81 -5.08 4.56
CA PHE A 34 -9.63 -5.30 3.37
C PHE A 34 -9.05 -6.39 2.44
N ILE A 35 -7.73 -6.34 2.17
CA ILE A 35 -7.08 -7.35 1.34
C ILE A 35 -7.11 -8.72 2.03
N ALA A 36 -6.89 -8.76 3.37
CA ALA A 36 -6.95 -10.01 4.12
C ALA A 36 -8.34 -10.65 4.09
N ASP A 37 -9.40 -9.84 4.15
CA ASP A 37 -10.77 -10.33 4.07
C ASP A 37 -11.07 -10.97 2.70
N ILE A 38 -10.65 -10.32 1.60
CA ILE A 38 -10.74 -10.91 0.26
C ILE A 38 -9.96 -12.23 0.17
N MET A 39 -8.70 -12.22 0.65
CA MET A 39 -7.84 -13.41 0.65
C MET A 39 -8.48 -14.58 1.42
N ASN A 40 -9.07 -14.30 2.57
CA ASN A 40 -9.74 -15.31 3.41
C ASN A 40 -10.96 -15.91 2.70
N GLU A 41 -11.77 -15.13 2.00
CA GLU A 41 -12.92 -15.62 1.25
C GLU A 41 -12.53 -16.59 0.12
N TYR A 42 -11.35 -16.39 -0.47
CA TYR A 42 -10.77 -17.31 -1.44
C TYR A 42 -9.97 -18.47 -0.82
N GLY A 43 -10.07 -18.67 0.49
CA GLY A 43 -9.45 -19.80 1.19
C GLY A 43 -7.99 -19.61 1.60
N PHE A 44 -7.40 -18.43 1.40
CA PHE A 44 -6.03 -18.11 1.82
C PHE A 44 -5.97 -17.68 3.30
N SER A 45 -6.48 -18.49 4.21
CA SER A 45 -6.60 -18.18 5.65
C SER A 45 -5.26 -17.88 6.34
N LYS A 46 -4.14 -18.39 5.83
CA LYS A 46 -2.78 -18.15 6.35
C LYS A 46 -2.10 -16.91 5.75
N PHE A 47 -2.80 -16.10 4.97
CA PHE A 47 -2.23 -14.95 4.28
C PHE A 47 -1.46 -13.99 5.20
N ASN A 48 -2.02 -13.64 6.36
CA ASN A 48 -1.36 -12.72 7.30
C ASN A 48 -0.08 -13.31 7.90
N GLU A 49 -0.02 -14.62 8.12
CA GLU A 49 1.16 -15.33 8.61
C GLU A 49 2.26 -15.32 7.55
N ILE A 50 1.92 -15.71 6.32
CA ILE A 50 2.84 -15.73 5.16
C ILE A 50 3.39 -14.32 4.91
N TYR A 51 2.54 -13.30 4.92
CA TYR A 51 2.96 -11.92 4.70
C TYR A 51 3.88 -11.38 5.80
N SER A 52 3.67 -11.79 7.06
CA SER A 52 4.42 -11.28 8.22
C SER A 52 5.71 -12.05 8.50
N ALA A 53 5.85 -13.25 7.95
CA ALA A 53 7.03 -14.07 8.11
C ALA A 53 8.24 -13.45 7.39
N THR A 54 9.43 -13.58 8.00
CA THR A 54 10.68 -13.30 7.29
C THR A 54 10.99 -14.53 6.44
N PRO A 55 11.01 -14.43 5.10
CA PRO A 55 11.21 -15.59 4.24
C PRO A 55 12.57 -16.25 4.51
N SER A 56 12.60 -17.56 4.60
CA SER A 56 13.81 -18.37 4.47
C SER A 56 14.06 -18.70 2.99
N ILE A 57 15.26 -19.22 2.67
CA ILE A 57 15.59 -19.64 1.29
C ILE A 57 14.62 -20.75 0.81
N TRP A 58 14.17 -21.61 1.71
CA TRP A 58 13.25 -22.71 1.40
C TRP A 58 11.81 -22.26 1.16
N ASP A 59 11.38 -21.16 1.78
CA ASP A 59 10.03 -20.60 1.61
C ASP A 59 9.79 -20.06 0.18
N THR A 60 10.84 -19.80 -0.57
CA THR A 60 10.77 -19.36 -1.97
C THR A 60 10.23 -20.46 -2.90
N TYR A 61 10.34 -21.71 -2.48
CA TYR A 61 9.88 -22.88 -3.23
C TYR A 61 8.57 -23.48 -2.65
N ASP A 62 8.00 -22.87 -1.61
CA ASP A 62 6.71 -23.30 -1.07
C ASP A 62 5.59 -22.87 -2.02
N GLU A 63 4.96 -23.84 -2.66
CA GLU A 63 3.89 -23.65 -3.64
C GLU A 63 2.70 -22.88 -3.02
N LEU A 64 2.35 -23.15 -1.77
CA LEU A 64 1.30 -22.44 -1.06
C LEU A 64 1.63 -20.95 -0.92
N ARG A 65 2.88 -20.65 -0.59
CA ARG A 65 3.35 -19.26 -0.46
C ARG A 65 3.29 -18.54 -1.82
N VAL A 66 3.82 -19.16 -2.87
CA VAL A 66 3.82 -18.59 -4.23
C VAL A 66 2.39 -18.33 -4.71
N ASN A 67 1.49 -19.29 -4.54
CA ASN A 67 0.09 -19.15 -4.94
C ASN A 67 -0.62 -18.05 -4.14
N THR A 68 -0.37 -17.96 -2.82
CA THR A 68 -0.93 -16.92 -1.96
C THR A 68 -0.48 -15.53 -2.42
N LEU A 69 0.79 -15.35 -2.73
CA LEU A 69 1.33 -14.06 -3.15
C LEU A 69 0.87 -13.67 -4.56
N ASN A 70 0.82 -14.64 -5.49
CA ASN A 70 0.26 -14.41 -6.82
C ASN A 70 -1.21 -13.98 -6.75
N PHE A 71 -2.00 -14.61 -5.88
CA PHE A 71 -3.39 -14.22 -5.70
C PHE A 71 -3.53 -12.84 -5.02
N MET A 72 -2.64 -12.50 -4.09
CA MET A 72 -2.58 -11.14 -3.52
C MET A 72 -2.32 -10.08 -4.60
N VAL A 73 -1.40 -10.33 -5.53
CA VAL A 73 -1.14 -9.40 -6.64
C VAL A 73 -2.40 -9.22 -7.47
N LYS A 74 -3.07 -10.31 -7.88
CA LYS A 74 -4.33 -10.26 -8.64
C LYS A 74 -5.44 -9.50 -7.88
N THR A 75 -5.52 -9.69 -6.56
CA THR A 75 -6.46 -8.94 -5.70
C THR A 75 -6.16 -7.44 -5.72
N ILE A 76 -4.89 -7.06 -5.64
CA ILE A 76 -4.47 -5.65 -5.69
C ILE A 76 -4.72 -5.06 -7.09
N GLU A 77 -4.46 -5.80 -8.15
CA GLU A 77 -4.78 -5.39 -9.52
C GLU A 77 -6.28 -5.16 -9.71
N ALA A 78 -7.12 -6.04 -9.17
CA ALA A 78 -8.57 -5.89 -9.23
C ALA A 78 -9.08 -4.68 -8.40
N ILE A 79 -8.46 -4.39 -7.25
CA ILE A 79 -8.71 -3.15 -6.50
C ILE A 79 -8.31 -1.93 -7.35
N GLY A 80 -7.18 -1.99 -8.06
CA GLY A 80 -6.76 -0.93 -8.98
C GLY A 80 -7.74 -0.71 -10.12
N ALA A 81 -8.22 -1.79 -10.74
CA ALA A 81 -9.18 -1.74 -11.85
C ALA A 81 -10.55 -1.16 -11.43
N HIS A 82 -10.95 -1.27 -10.15
CA HIS A 82 -12.13 -0.57 -9.63
C HIS A 82 -11.98 0.96 -9.77
N GLY A 83 -10.77 1.50 -9.58
CA GLY A 83 -10.52 2.95 -9.59
C GLY A 83 -11.01 3.68 -8.34
N ASP A 84 -10.67 4.95 -8.23
CA ASP A 84 -11.07 5.85 -7.13
C ASP A 84 -10.78 5.31 -5.74
N ILE A 85 -9.60 4.69 -5.59
CA ILE A 85 -9.11 4.05 -4.38
C ILE A 85 -7.81 4.70 -3.90
N VAL A 86 -7.69 4.87 -2.59
CA VAL A 86 -6.41 5.08 -1.91
C VAL A 86 -5.96 3.76 -1.29
N LEU A 87 -4.98 3.11 -1.90
CA LEU A 87 -4.43 1.82 -1.46
C LEU A 87 -3.26 2.02 -0.51
N VAL A 88 -3.39 1.56 0.73
CA VAL A 88 -2.35 1.74 1.74
C VAL A 88 -1.53 0.46 1.93
N GLY A 89 -0.33 0.44 1.38
CA GLY A 89 0.67 -0.62 1.55
C GLY A 89 0.57 -1.80 0.60
N ARG A 90 0.94 -3.00 1.10
CA ARG A 90 0.92 -4.27 0.37
C ARG A 90 1.68 -4.28 -0.97
N GLY A 91 2.65 -3.39 -1.14
CA GLY A 91 3.45 -3.32 -2.36
C GLY A 91 2.73 -2.66 -3.54
N GLY A 92 1.61 -1.96 -3.32
CA GLY A 92 0.84 -1.37 -4.42
C GLY A 92 1.69 -0.47 -5.34
N PHE A 93 2.63 0.30 -4.80
CA PHE A 93 3.54 1.14 -5.60
C PHE A 93 4.44 0.34 -6.58
N GLU A 94 4.79 -0.90 -6.26
CA GLU A 94 5.57 -1.78 -7.14
C GLU A 94 4.68 -2.40 -8.23
N ILE A 95 3.47 -2.82 -7.84
CA ILE A 95 2.52 -3.46 -8.76
C ILE A 95 2.10 -2.46 -9.85
N PHE A 96 1.98 -1.18 -9.48
CA PHE A 96 1.53 -0.10 -10.37
C PHE A 96 2.63 0.90 -10.73
N GLU A 97 3.91 0.50 -10.72
CA GLU A 97 5.05 1.40 -10.97
C GLU A 97 4.95 2.13 -12.32
N ASP A 98 4.54 1.43 -13.38
CA ASP A 98 4.50 1.94 -14.74
C ASP A 98 3.12 2.47 -15.19
N PHE A 99 2.17 2.60 -14.28
CA PHE A 99 0.80 3.00 -14.63
C PHE A 99 0.65 4.52 -14.61
N CYS A 100 0.15 5.09 -15.73
CA CYS A 100 0.04 6.53 -15.91
C CYS A 100 -1.11 7.19 -15.13
N ASP A 101 -2.03 6.40 -14.61
CA ASP A 101 -3.20 6.79 -13.85
C ASP A 101 -3.10 6.41 -12.36
N VAL A 102 -1.87 6.16 -11.90
CA VAL A 102 -1.55 5.85 -10.50
C VAL A 102 -0.56 6.87 -9.94
N LEU A 103 -0.88 7.45 -8.79
CA LEU A 103 0.03 8.31 -8.05
C LEU A 103 0.69 7.48 -6.92
N ASN A 104 2.00 7.26 -7.02
CA ASN A 104 2.77 6.50 -6.05
C ASN A 104 3.39 7.42 -4.99
N VAL A 105 2.91 7.32 -3.75
CA VAL A 105 3.31 8.18 -2.64
C VAL A 105 4.01 7.39 -1.55
N ARG A 106 5.02 7.99 -0.92
CA ARG A 106 5.67 7.47 0.28
C ARG A 106 5.64 8.46 1.42
N THR A 107 5.16 8.02 2.58
CA THR A 107 5.32 8.77 3.83
C THR A 107 6.50 8.24 4.65
N ASN A 108 7.26 9.15 5.20
CA ASN A 108 8.42 8.89 6.06
C ASN A 108 8.40 9.84 7.28
N ALA A 109 9.22 9.57 8.28
CA ALA A 109 9.57 10.49 9.36
C ALA A 109 10.87 10.01 10.03
N PRO A 110 11.62 10.89 10.73
CA PRO A 110 12.75 10.49 11.55
C PRO A 110 12.41 9.40 12.56
N LEU A 111 13.39 8.55 12.90
CA LEU A 111 13.13 7.39 13.76
C LEU A 111 12.58 7.79 15.12
N GLU A 112 13.14 8.81 15.74
CA GLU A 112 12.73 9.35 17.05
C GLU A 112 11.27 9.81 17.04
N VAL A 113 10.84 10.50 15.99
CA VAL A 113 9.43 10.93 15.82
C VAL A 113 8.49 9.71 15.72
N ARG A 114 8.89 8.71 14.95
CA ARG A 114 8.10 7.48 14.75
C ARG A 114 8.01 6.64 16.02
N VAL A 115 9.10 6.57 16.77
CA VAL A 115 9.17 5.90 18.06
C VAL A 115 8.26 6.59 19.08
N LYS A 116 8.37 7.90 19.22
CA LYS A 116 7.51 8.69 20.12
C LYS A 116 6.03 8.48 19.83
N ARG A 117 5.63 8.57 18.57
CA ARG A 117 4.25 8.31 18.15
C ARG A 117 3.78 6.90 18.52
N LYS A 118 4.67 5.89 18.41
CA LYS A 118 4.33 4.51 18.78
C LYS A 118 4.25 4.30 20.29
N GLN A 119 5.06 5.02 21.08
CA GLN A 119 4.91 5.04 22.53
C GLN A 119 3.56 5.60 22.95
N GLU A 120 3.19 6.77 22.43
CA GLU A 120 1.94 7.45 22.73
C GLU A 120 0.72 6.62 22.31
N GLN A 121 0.76 6.04 21.11
CA GLN A 121 -0.34 5.22 20.57
C GLN A 121 -0.59 3.94 21.35
N ASN A 122 0.45 3.30 21.86
CA ASN A 122 0.34 1.95 22.43
C ASN A 122 0.60 1.89 23.94
N GLY A 123 0.96 3.02 24.60
CA GLY A 123 1.29 3.04 26.02
C GLY A 123 2.51 2.20 26.40
N ILE A 124 3.54 2.09 25.53
CA ILE A 124 4.70 1.22 25.71
C ILE A 124 5.97 2.02 25.98
N SER A 125 7.00 1.34 26.53
CA SER A 125 8.31 1.98 26.74
C SER A 125 9.00 2.34 25.43
N GLU A 126 9.96 3.27 25.49
CA GLU A 126 10.76 3.68 24.32
C GLU A 126 11.51 2.50 23.71
N SER A 127 12.15 1.68 24.55
CA SER A 127 12.90 0.50 24.10
C SER A 127 12.01 -0.49 23.34
N GLU A 128 10.78 -0.73 23.81
CA GLU A 128 9.82 -1.58 23.15
C GLU A 128 9.31 -0.93 21.84
N ALA A 129 9.05 0.36 21.83
CA ALA A 129 8.65 1.08 20.62
C ALA A 129 9.73 1.02 19.53
N ILE A 130 11.01 1.19 19.90
CA ILE A 130 12.16 1.05 18.97
C ILE A 130 12.18 -0.37 18.37
N LYS A 131 12.06 -1.41 19.21
CA LYS A 131 12.04 -2.80 18.74
C LYS A 131 10.92 -3.02 17.74
N ARG A 132 9.68 -2.61 18.06
CA ARG A 132 8.51 -2.78 17.19
C ARG A 132 8.65 -2.01 15.88
N VAL A 133 9.07 -0.75 15.92
CA VAL A 133 9.27 0.06 14.71
C VAL A 133 10.31 -0.59 13.78
N LYS A 134 11.46 -1.01 14.33
CA LYS A 134 12.53 -1.66 13.54
C LYS A 134 12.09 -3.02 12.98
N ALA A 135 11.39 -3.83 13.79
CA ALA A 135 10.91 -5.15 13.36
C ALA A 135 9.90 -5.03 12.20
N HIS A 136 8.92 -4.14 12.31
CA HIS A 136 7.94 -3.92 11.26
C HIS A 136 8.56 -3.34 9.96
N ASP A 137 9.51 -2.41 10.07
CA ASP A 137 10.22 -1.88 8.91
C ASP A 137 11.08 -2.96 8.24
N LYS A 138 11.74 -3.83 9.05
CA LYS A 138 12.51 -4.97 8.54
C LYS A 138 11.62 -5.98 7.81
N ALA A 139 10.47 -6.34 8.39
CA ALA A 139 9.52 -7.27 7.76
C ALA A 139 9.01 -6.74 6.41
N ARG A 140 8.63 -5.45 6.33
CA ARG A 140 8.23 -4.83 5.06
C ARG A 140 9.35 -4.83 4.02
N LYS A 141 10.58 -4.49 4.44
CA LYS A 141 11.73 -4.52 3.53
C LYS A 141 12.01 -5.93 3.01
N ALA A 142 11.92 -6.93 3.87
CA ALA A 142 12.11 -8.34 3.51
C ALA A 142 11.05 -8.78 2.50
N PHE A 143 9.78 -8.49 2.77
CA PHE A 143 8.67 -8.80 1.87
C PHE A 143 8.86 -8.20 0.48
N LEU A 144 9.13 -6.90 0.37
CA LEU A 144 9.31 -6.25 -0.92
C LEU A 144 10.52 -6.79 -1.69
N LYS A 145 11.62 -7.08 -0.99
CA LYS A 145 12.82 -7.65 -1.64
C LYS A 145 12.61 -9.07 -2.14
N SER A 146 11.88 -9.91 -1.39
CA SER A 146 11.70 -11.32 -1.74
C SER A 146 10.61 -11.53 -2.79
N GLU A 147 9.53 -10.74 -2.74
CA GLU A 147 8.31 -11.02 -3.48
C GLU A 147 8.12 -10.12 -4.71
N LEU A 148 8.61 -8.87 -4.65
CA LEU A 148 8.35 -7.87 -5.68
C LEU A 148 9.62 -7.40 -6.42
N ARG A 149 10.77 -7.98 -6.12
CA ARG A 149 12.09 -7.83 -6.82
C ARG A 149 12.72 -6.43 -6.82
N HIS A 150 12.13 -5.41 -6.17
CA HIS A 150 12.65 -4.05 -6.17
C HIS A 150 13.19 -3.58 -4.81
N GLY A 151 14.02 -2.55 -4.82
CA GLY A 151 14.67 -2.03 -3.61
C GLY A 151 13.78 -1.08 -2.82
N TYR A 152 13.28 -1.50 -1.66
CA TYR A 152 12.44 -0.72 -0.73
C TYR A 152 12.92 0.71 -0.40
N ASN A 153 14.18 1.01 -0.60
CA ASN A 153 14.75 2.33 -0.29
C ASN A 153 14.96 3.24 -1.52
N ASN A 154 14.58 2.81 -2.72
CA ASN A 154 14.70 3.65 -3.88
C ASN A 154 13.58 4.70 -3.88
N THR A 155 13.94 5.97 -3.70
CA THR A 155 12.99 7.09 -3.75
C THR A 155 12.50 7.37 -5.17
N GLN A 156 13.17 6.86 -6.18
CA GLN A 156 12.81 7.03 -7.60
C GLN A 156 11.52 6.30 -7.97
N ASN A 157 11.12 5.29 -7.16
CA ASN A 157 9.88 4.54 -7.37
C ASN A 157 8.63 5.26 -6.83
N PHE A 158 8.77 6.54 -6.41
CA PHE A 158 7.66 7.31 -5.86
C PHE A 158 7.58 8.68 -6.52
N ASP A 159 6.38 9.06 -6.89
CA ASP A 159 6.10 10.41 -7.44
C ASP A 159 6.20 11.48 -6.34
N LEU A 160 5.83 11.11 -5.09
CA LEU A 160 5.93 11.98 -3.93
C LEU A 160 6.53 11.24 -2.73
N VAL A 161 7.48 11.90 -2.06
CA VAL A 161 8.02 11.43 -0.76
C VAL A 161 7.83 12.54 0.28
N ILE A 162 7.01 12.27 1.30
CA ILE A 162 6.62 13.27 2.30
C ILE A 162 7.17 12.91 3.68
N ASN A 163 7.88 13.86 4.30
CA ASN A 163 8.35 13.74 5.67
C ASN A 163 7.27 14.24 6.64
N THR A 164 6.49 13.32 7.19
CA THR A 164 5.45 13.66 8.17
C THR A 164 5.99 14.02 9.56
N GLY A 165 7.30 14.03 9.76
CA GLY A 165 7.93 14.63 10.94
C GLY A 165 7.93 16.16 10.89
N ILE A 166 7.76 16.74 9.70
CA ILE A 166 7.73 18.19 9.44
C ILE A 166 6.35 18.60 8.90
N VAL A 167 5.87 17.88 7.89
CA VAL A 167 4.57 18.15 7.25
C VAL A 167 3.49 17.42 8.01
N ASP A 168 2.49 18.13 8.51
CA ASP A 168 1.34 17.53 9.19
C ASP A 168 0.45 16.72 8.23
N VAL A 169 -0.51 15.98 8.78
CA VAL A 169 -1.38 15.08 8.00
C VAL A 169 -2.26 15.87 7.03
N GLU A 170 -2.77 17.02 7.44
CA GLU A 170 -3.66 17.83 6.63
C GLU A 170 -2.94 18.41 5.41
N SER A 171 -1.79 19.06 5.64
CA SER A 171 -0.92 19.60 4.58
C SER A 171 -0.39 18.52 3.65
N ALA A 172 0.01 17.37 4.19
CA ALA A 172 0.45 16.22 3.38
C ALA A 172 -0.68 15.73 2.47
N SER A 173 -1.90 15.68 2.99
CA SER A 173 -3.07 15.23 2.24
C SER A 173 -3.46 16.21 1.15
N ASP A 174 -3.33 17.54 1.38
CA ASP A 174 -3.58 18.56 0.36
C ASP A 174 -2.58 18.47 -0.80
N VAL A 175 -1.29 18.28 -0.49
CA VAL A 175 -0.25 18.08 -1.52
C VAL A 175 -0.55 16.86 -2.39
N ILE A 176 -0.92 15.73 -1.76
CA ILE A 176 -1.24 14.50 -2.47
C ILE A 176 -2.49 14.67 -3.33
N ALA A 177 -3.55 15.26 -2.78
CA ALA A 177 -4.80 15.46 -3.50
C ALA A 177 -4.61 16.37 -4.73
N ASN A 178 -3.85 17.45 -4.59
CA ASN A 178 -3.54 18.33 -5.71
C ASN A 178 -2.67 17.66 -6.78
N ALA A 179 -1.66 16.88 -6.37
CA ALA A 179 -0.83 16.13 -7.31
C ALA A 179 -1.65 15.08 -8.07
N TYR A 180 -2.57 14.38 -7.41
CA TYR A 180 -3.46 13.42 -8.05
C TYR A 180 -4.40 14.08 -9.07
N LYS A 181 -5.03 15.21 -8.73
CA LYS A 181 -5.87 15.95 -9.67
C LYS A 181 -5.09 16.35 -10.92
N ASN A 182 -3.89 16.92 -10.73
CA ASN A 182 -3.02 17.31 -11.85
C ASN A 182 -2.59 16.11 -12.72
N LEU A 183 -2.36 14.94 -12.10
CA LEU A 183 -2.05 13.71 -12.84
C LEU A 183 -3.24 13.30 -13.73
N MET A 184 -4.45 13.31 -13.18
CA MET A 184 -5.66 12.95 -13.92
C MET A 184 -5.98 13.93 -15.06
N GLU A 185 -5.68 15.22 -14.90
CA GLU A 185 -5.87 16.24 -15.92
C GLU A 185 -4.89 16.12 -17.11
N ARG A 186 -3.69 15.57 -16.90
CA ARG A 186 -2.70 15.37 -17.97
C ARG A 186 -3.12 14.36 -19.03
N GLY A 187 -4.02 13.45 -18.64
CA GLY A 187 -4.49 12.40 -19.53
C GLY A 187 -3.43 11.34 -19.84
N ARG A 188 -3.83 10.35 -20.59
CA ARG A 188 -3.03 9.19 -20.96
C ARG A 188 -2.26 9.43 -22.26
N ASN A 189 -0.96 9.08 -22.26
CA ASN A 189 -0.20 8.91 -23.49
C ASN A 189 -0.49 7.52 -24.09
N SER A 190 -0.52 7.41 -25.42
CA SER A 190 -0.86 6.18 -26.14
C SER A 190 0.04 4.96 -25.84
N THR A 191 1.21 5.18 -25.25
CA THR A 191 2.20 4.13 -24.92
C THR A 191 2.24 3.75 -23.45
N SER A 192 1.49 4.45 -22.57
CA SER A 192 1.52 4.22 -21.13
C SER A 192 0.53 3.12 -20.72
N LYS A 193 0.91 2.26 -19.76
CA LYS A 193 -0.03 1.33 -19.11
C LYS A 193 -1.06 2.12 -18.32
N SER A 194 -2.28 1.63 -18.30
CA SER A 194 -3.39 2.17 -17.51
C SER A 194 -4.11 1.08 -16.77
N LEU A 195 -4.79 1.43 -15.71
CA LEU A 195 -5.64 0.51 -14.95
C LEU A 195 -6.74 -0.13 -15.83
N GLU A 196 -7.17 0.55 -16.87
CA GLU A 196 -8.15 0.04 -17.85
C GLU A 196 -7.62 -1.12 -18.70
N ASP A 197 -6.28 -1.27 -18.79
CA ASP A 197 -5.64 -2.37 -19.54
C ASP A 197 -5.58 -3.67 -18.74
N LEU A 198 -5.91 -3.63 -17.45
CA LEU A 198 -5.88 -4.80 -16.57
C LEU A 198 -6.95 -5.82 -16.96
N LYS A 199 -6.53 -7.08 -17.10
CA LYS A 199 -7.42 -8.21 -17.35
C LYS A 199 -7.71 -8.91 -16.03
N ILE A 200 -8.83 -8.58 -15.42
CA ILE A 200 -9.24 -9.12 -14.14
C ILE A 200 -10.28 -10.23 -14.32
N ASP A 201 -10.18 -11.27 -13.49
CA ASP A 201 -11.22 -12.29 -13.39
C ASP A 201 -12.57 -11.65 -12.96
N PRO A 202 -13.67 -11.87 -13.70
CA PRO A 202 -14.94 -11.20 -13.43
C PRO A 202 -15.53 -11.53 -12.05
N VAL A 203 -15.27 -12.73 -11.51
CA VAL A 203 -15.77 -13.15 -10.19
C VAL A 203 -15.02 -12.38 -9.10
N LEU A 204 -13.70 -12.29 -9.22
CA LEU A 204 -12.87 -11.51 -8.30
C LEU A 204 -13.24 -10.02 -8.35
N GLN A 205 -13.41 -9.45 -9.55
CA GLN A 205 -13.78 -8.03 -9.70
C GLN A 205 -15.13 -7.76 -9.03
N LYS A 206 -16.14 -8.60 -9.29
CA LYS A 206 -17.45 -8.44 -8.67
C LYS A 206 -17.39 -8.47 -7.14
N LEU A 207 -16.65 -9.41 -6.55
CA LEU A 207 -16.48 -9.47 -5.10
C LEU A 207 -15.85 -8.19 -4.55
N ILE A 208 -14.82 -7.69 -5.21
CA ILE A 208 -14.13 -6.45 -4.80
C ILE A 208 -15.07 -5.26 -4.90
N ASP A 209 -15.81 -5.12 -6.00
CA ASP A 209 -16.76 -4.04 -6.21
C ASP A 209 -17.88 -4.05 -5.14
N ASP A 210 -18.39 -5.24 -4.80
CA ASP A 210 -19.42 -5.38 -3.77
C ASP A 210 -18.88 -5.02 -2.39
N LYS A 211 -17.68 -5.49 -2.02
CA LYS A 211 -17.04 -5.13 -0.74
C LYS A 211 -16.65 -3.64 -0.63
N ILE A 212 -16.25 -3.01 -1.71
CA ILE A 212 -15.92 -1.57 -1.70
C ILE A 212 -17.19 -0.73 -1.48
N LYS A 213 -18.35 -1.17 -1.95
CA LYS A 213 -19.64 -0.49 -1.68
C LYS A 213 -20.02 -0.50 -0.20
N GLU A 214 -19.56 -1.50 0.56
CA GLU A 214 -19.82 -1.63 2.00
C GLU A 214 -18.93 -0.70 2.87
N LEU A 215 -17.85 -0.13 2.31
CA LEU A 215 -16.97 0.85 2.98
C LEU A 215 -17.58 2.26 3.01
#